data_d2c34a669b2bb0641eb332e7fd9aa6c5
#
_entry.id   d2c34a669b2bb0641eb332e7fd9aa6c5
#
_cell.length_a   1.000
_cell.length_b   1.000
_cell.length_c   1.000
_cell.angle_alpha   90.00
_cell.angle_beta   90.00
_cell.angle_gamma   90.00
#
_symmetry.space_group_name_H-M   'P 1'
#
loop_
_entity.id
_entity.type
_entity.pdbx_description
1 polymer ?
#
loop_
_entity_poly.entity_id
_entity_poly.type
_entity_poly.pdbx_seq_one_letter_code
_entity_poly.pdbx_strand_id
1 'polypeptide(L)'
;TLAQGIELIGDIIVNIGIRISACFLVIGFADYMYQRWKFHNDMKMTKQEVKDEYKNSEGDPKIKSQQRARMRQASQRRMMQELPQADVVITNPTHLAVAIKYDKEKYDAPVVIAKGADYLAQKIKDVARENDIEIVENKPLARMLYHNVDIGNQIPPELYQMVAEVLAYVYGLKGKL
;
A
#
# COMPACT_ATOMS: atom_id res chain seq x y z
N THR A 1 -80.02 43.35 -23.10
CA THR A 1 -80.61 43.09 -21.78
C THR A 1 -79.55 42.99 -20.69
N LEU A 2 -79.92 43.16 -19.40
CA LEU A 2 -79.02 43.11 -18.28
C LEU A 2 -78.22 41.73 -18.25
N ALA A 3 -78.90 40.65 -18.62
CA ALA A 3 -78.31 39.32 -18.71
C ALA A 3 -77.16 39.23 -19.77
N GLN A 4 -77.33 39.84 -20.91
CA GLN A 4 -76.30 39.89 -21.97
C GLN A 4 -75.07 40.74 -21.52
N GLY A 5 -75.27 41.76 -20.72
CA GLY A 5 -74.15 42.53 -20.16
C GLY A 5 -73.34 41.74 -19.15
N ILE A 6 -73.98 40.91 -18.31
CA ILE A 6 -73.31 40.05 -17.33
C ILE A 6 -72.54 38.96 -18.03
N GLU A 7 -73.10 38.30 -19.06
CA GLU A 7 -72.46 37.30 -19.87
C GLU A 7 -71.22 37.84 -20.57
N LEU A 8 -71.29 39.01 -21.18
CA LEU A 8 -70.15 39.70 -21.81
C LEU A 8 -69.00 39.96 -20.86
N ILE A 9 -69.34 40.46 -19.64
CA ILE A 9 -68.35 40.76 -18.59
C ILE A 9 -67.72 39.40 -18.14
N GLY A 10 -68.52 38.35 -17.95
CA GLY A 10 -68.00 37.03 -17.56
C GLY A 10 -67.01 36.48 -18.58
N ASP A 11 -67.34 36.55 -19.87
CA ASP A 11 -66.46 36.10 -20.94
C ASP A 11 -65.14 36.86 -21.00
N ILE A 12 -65.20 38.16 -20.81
CA ILE A 12 -64.00 38.99 -20.79
C ILE A 12 -63.08 38.61 -19.60
N ILE A 13 -63.62 38.41 -18.40
CA ILE A 13 -62.84 38.03 -17.22
C ILE A 13 -62.20 36.65 -17.44
N VAL A 14 -62.95 35.68 -17.94
CA VAL A 14 -62.42 34.32 -18.20
C VAL A 14 -61.32 34.35 -19.27
N ASN A 15 -61.54 35.09 -20.39
CA ASN A 15 -60.55 35.24 -21.42
C ASN A 15 -59.23 35.87 -20.94
N ILE A 16 -59.35 36.94 -20.15
CA ILE A 16 -58.17 37.58 -19.55
C ILE A 16 -57.48 36.63 -18.60
N GLY A 17 -58.22 35.91 -17.75
CA GLY A 17 -57.67 34.91 -16.85
C GLY A 17 -56.89 33.79 -17.59
N ILE A 18 -57.45 33.27 -18.66
CA ILE A 18 -56.79 32.24 -19.48
C ILE A 18 -55.51 32.78 -20.13
N ARG A 19 -55.52 33.98 -20.67
CA ARG A 19 -54.33 34.61 -21.27
C ARG A 19 -53.22 34.85 -20.27
N ILE A 20 -53.57 35.37 -19.08
CA ILE A 20 -52.60 35.58 -17.99
C ILE A 20 -52.00 34.22 -17.55
N SER A 21 -52.83 33.22 -17.34
CA SER A 21 -52.38 31.86 -16.98
C SER A 21 -51.46 31.25 -18.04
N ALA A 22 -51.77 31.41 -19.33
CA ALA A 22 -50.92 30.98 -20.41
C ALA A 22 -49.54 31.68 -20.40
N CYS A 23 -49.50 32.99 -20.16
CA CYS A 23 -48.24 33.74 -20.00
C CYS A 23 -47.40 33.21 -18.84
N PHE A 24 -48.02 33.02 -17.67
CA PHE A 24 -47.31 32.47 -16.51
C PHE A 24 -46.81 31.06 -16.77
N LEU A 25 -47.51 30.22 -17.50
CA LEU A 25 -47.07 28.88 -17.85
C LEU A 25 -45.84 28.91 -18.76
N VAL A 26 -45.79 29.83 -19.74
CA VAL A 26 -44.59 30.01 -20.57
C VAL A 26 -43.39 30.51 -19.75
N ILE A 27 -43.61 31.51 -18.87
CA ILE A 27 -42.54 32.03 -18.00
C ILE A 27 -42.04 30.94 -17.06
N GLY A 28 -42.93 30.18 -16.41
CA GLY A 28 -42.57 29.09 -15.52
C GLY A 28 -41.82 27.95 -16.24
N PHE A 29 -42.21 27.65 -17.46
CA PHE A 29 -41.47 26.67 -18.28
C PHE A 29 -40.06 27.17 -18.62
N ALA A 30 -39.91 28.43 -19.00
CA ALA A 30 -38.62 29.04 -19.31
C ALA A 30 -37.73 29.07 -18.07
N ASP A 31 -38.27 29.43 -16.93
CA ASP A 31 -37.55 29.43 -15.64
C ASP A 31 -37.11 27.99 -15.25
N TYR A 32 -38.00 27.03 -15.38
CA TYR A 32 -37.65 25.61 -15.14
C TYR A 32 -36.50 25.12 -16.02
N MET A 33 -36.55 25.46 -17.32
CA MET A 33 -35.48 25.12 -18.24
C MET A 33 -34.16 25.75 -17.89
N TYR A 34 -34.20 27.05 -17.51
CA TYR A 34 -33.02 27.77 -17.08
C TYR A 34 -32.43 27.22 -15.76
N GLN A 35 -33.25 26.96 -14.76
CA GLN A 35 -32.81 26.38 -13.50
C GLN A 35 -32.23 24.97 -13.71
N ARG A 36 -32.85 24.12 -14.54
CA ARG A 36 -32.36 22.81 -14.89
C ARG A 36 -31.02 22.89 -15.60
N TRP A 37 -30.84 23.80 -16.53
CA TRP A 37 -29.57 23.99 -17.23
C TRP A 37 -28.48 24.47 -16.28
N LYS A 38 -28.80 25.46 -15.45
CA LYS A 38 -27.87 25.98 -14.42
C LYS A 38 -27.44 24.89 -13.45
N PHE A 39 -28.39 24.17 -12.88
CA PHE A 39 -28.11 23.04 -11.96
C PHE A 39 -27.16 22.01 -12.60
N HIS A 40 -27.43 21.64 -13.86
CA HIS A 40 -26.57 20.69 -14.58
C HIS A 40 -25.16 21.22 -14.82
N ASN A 41 -25.01 22.53 -14.97
CA ASN A 41 -23.72 23.16 -15.19
C ASN A 41 -22.95 23.35 -13.88
N ASP A 42 -23.64 23.68 -12.81
CA ASP A 42 -23.08 23.85 -11.46
C ASP A 42 -22.63 22.49 -10.87
N MET A 43 -23.27 21.39 -11.29
CA MET A 43 -22.89 20.03 -10.88
C MET A 43 -21.68 19.47 -11.64
N LYS A 44 -21.21 20.14 -12.69
CA LYS A 44 -20.02 19.70 -13.43
C LYS A 44 -18.77 20.13 -12.66
N MET A 45 -18.04 19.14 -12.18
CA MET A 45 -16.74 19.35 -11.57
C MET A 45 -15.69 19.72 -12.63
N THR A 46 -14.83 20.64 -12.31
CA THR A 46 -13.68 20.95 -13.14
C THR A 46 -12.66 19.79 -13.04
N LYS A 47 -11.79 19.66 -14.03
CA LYS A 47 -10.69 18.66 -14.01
C LYS A 47 -9.82 18.78 -12.75
N GLN A 48 -9.70 19.99 -12.22
CA GLN A 48 -8.92 20.26 -11.01
C GLN A 48 -9.64 19.73 -9.77
N GLU A 49 -10.95 20.04 -9.63
CA GLU A 49 -11.78 19.55 -8.53
C GLU A 49 -11.83 18.03 -8.46
N VAL A 50 -12.00 17.35 -9.62
CA VAL A 50 -11.92 15.88 -9.71
C VAL A 50 -10.58 15.36 -9.21
N LYS A 51 -9.47 16.01 -9.59
CA LYS A 51 -8.12 15.62 -9.15
C LYS A 51 -7.93 15.82 -7.65
N ASP A 52 -8.47 16.91 -7.11
CA ASP A 52 -8.35 17.20 -5.68
C ASP A 52 -9.26 16.30 -4.84
N GLU A 53 -10.46 15.96 -5.33
CA GLU A 53 -11.34 14.99 -4.71
C GLU A 53 -10.72 13.57 -4.72
N TYR A 54 -10.10 13.17 -5.82
CA TYR A 54 -9.36 11.91 -5.91
C TYR A 54 -8.21 11.83 -4.89
N LYS A 55 -7.45 12.94 -4.74
CA LYS A 55 -6.39 13.03 -3.72
C LYS A 55 -6.95 12.96 -2.29
N ASN A 56 -8.11 13.59 -2.05
CA ASN A 56 -8.74 13.60 -0.73
C ASN A 56 -9.31 12.22 -0.37
N SER A 57 -9.86 11.49 -1.36
CA SER A 57 -10.46 10.17 -1.15
C SER A 57 -9.43 9.04 -1.04
N GLU A 58 -8.40 9.03 -1.89
CA GLU A 58 -7.39 7.96 -1.95
C GLU A 58 -6.07 8.31 -1.25
N GLY A 59 -5.90 9.55 -0.83
CA GLY A 59 -4.66 10.09 -0.27
C GLY A 59 -3.66 10.50 -1.35
N ASP A 60 -2.74 11.38 -0.98
CA ASP A 60 -1.69 11.82 -1.89
C ASP A 60 -0.70 10.65 -2.16
N PRO A 61 -0.49 10.25 -3.43
CA PRO A 61 0.47 9.21 -3.79
C PRO A 61 1.88 9.45 -3.23
N LYS A 62 2.29 10.72 -3.08
CA LYS A 62 3.56 11.09 -2.48
C LYS A 62 3.62 10.72 -0.99
N ILE A 63 2.55 11.00 -0.25
CA ILE A 63 2.48 10.64 1.18
C ILE A 63 2.53 9.13 1.35
N LYS A 64 1.76 8.39 0.53
CA LYS A 64 1.75 6.93 0.56
C LYS A 64 3.11 6.32 0.19
N SER A 65 3.82 6.90 -0.78
CA SER A 65 5.17 6.46 -1.14
C SER A 65 6.19 6.77 -0.04
N GLN A 66 6.12 7.93 0.59
CA GLN A 66 6.97 8.29 1.73
C GLN A 66 6.72 7.39 2.95
N GLN A 67 5.47 7.07 3.25
CA GLN A 67 5.14 6.13 4.33
C GLN A 67 5.74 4.75 4.06
N ARG A 68 5.60 4.22 2.84
CA ARG A 68 6.22 2.94 2.46
C ARG A 68 7.75 2.98 2.57
N ALA A 69 8.37 4.08 2.13
CA ALA A 69 9.82 4.24 2.26
C ALA A 69 10.26 4.26 3.72
N ARG A 70 9.56 5.00 4.59
CA ARG A 70 9.84 5.02 6.04
C ARG A 70 9.64 3.65 6.70
N MET A 71 8.57 2.92 6.33
CA MET A 71 8.34 1.56 6.83
C MET A 71 9.47 0.60 6.42
N ARG A 72 9.92 0.66 5.15
CA ARG A 72 11.07 -0.14 4.67
C ARG A 72 12.34 0.20 5.43
N GLN A 73 12.65 1.48 5.65
CA GLN A 73 13.81 1.90 6.43
C GLN A 73 13.75 1.43 7.90
N ALA A 74 12.58 1.53 8.53
CA ALA A 74 12.38 1.06 9.89
C ALA A 74 12.57 -0.46 10.00
N SER A 75 12.03 -1.22 9.03
CA SER A 75 12.21 -2.66 8.94
C SER A 75 13.68 -3.04 8.73
N GLN A 76 14.39 -2.36 7.83
CA GLN A 76 15.83 -2.59 7.63
C GLN A 76 16.66 -2.27 8.87
N ARG A 77 16.34 -1.17 9.58
CA ARG A 77 17.05 -0.83 10.83
C ARG A 77 16.85 -1.91 11.89
N ARG A 78 15.63 -2.40 12.07
CA ARG A 78 15.31 -3.47 13.03
C ARG A 78 16.03 -4.75 12.67
N MET A 79 15.99 -5.16 11.40
CA MET A 79 16.72 -6.30 10.88
C MET A 79 18.24 -6.20 11.18
N MET A 80 18.85 -5.03 10.94
CA MET A 80 20.27 -4.82 11.22
C MET A 80 20.61 -4.81 12.72
N GLN A 81 19.67 -4.43 13.59
CA GLN A 81 19.83 -4.50 15.04
C GLN A 81 19.76 -5.95 15.57
N GLU A 82 19.01 -6.82 14.89
CA GLU A 82 18.90 -8.24 15.25
C GLU A 82 20.07 -9.07 14.72
N LEU A 83 20.74 -8.59 13.67
CA LEU A 83 21.83 -9.29 12.99
C LEU A 83 22.98 -9.78 13.91
N PRO A 84 23.43 -9.02 14.94
CA PRO A 84 24.45 -9.50 15.88
C PRO A 84 24.08 -10.77 16.66
N GLN A 85 22.79 -11.15 16.65
CA GLN A 85 22.32 -12.38 17.31
C GLN A 85 22.34 -13.60 16.36
N ALA A 86 22.81 -13.45 15.13
CA ALA A 86 22.91 -14.55 14.17
C ALA A 86 24.00 -15.55 14.58
N ASP A 87 23.75 -16.82 14.33
CA ASP A 87 24.76 -17.87 14.49
C ASP A 87 25.67 -17.99 13.27
N VAL A 88 25.11 -17.74 12.08
CA VAL A 88 25.82 -17.85 10.79
C VAL A 88 25.19 -16.93 9.75
N VAL A 89 26.03 -16.44 8.83
CA VAL A 89 25.59 -15.76 7.60
C VAL A 89 25.95 -16.62 6.40
N ILE A 90 24.92 -17.06 5.66
CA ILE A 90 25.08 -17.86 4.45
C ILE A 90 25.07 -16.94 3.25
N THR A 91 26.06 -17.06 2.37
CA THR A 91 26.26 -16.11 1.28
C THR A 91 26.33 -16.75 -0.11
N ASN A 92 25.84 -15.98 -1.08
CA ASN A 92 26.28 -16.07 -2.46
C ASN A 92 27.18 -14.83 -2.69
N PRO A 93 28.49 -14.94 -2.83
CA PRO A 93 29.51 -13.95 -2.47
C PRO A 93 29.25 -12.51 -2.90
N THR A 94 28.75 -12.32 -4.13
CA THR A 94 28.54 -10.97 -4.70
C THR A 94 27.10 -10.48 -4.58
N HIS A 95 26.15 -11.38 -4.40
CA HIS A 95 24.75 -11.03 -4.60
C HIS A 95 23.86 -11.17 -3.37
N LEU A 96 24.05 -12.18 -2.52
CA LEU A 96 23.12 -12.47 -1.46
C LEU A 96 23.82 -12.74 -0.13
N ALA A 97 23.18 -12.33 0.95
CA ALA A 97 23.52 -12.73 2.32
C ALA A 97 22.25 -13.00 3.10
N VAL A 98 22.20 -14.11 3.81
CA VAL A 98 21.09 -14.53 4.67
C VAL A 98 21.65 -14.93 6.03
N ALA A 99 21.20 -14.24 7.08
CA ALA A 99 21.60 -14.51 8.46
C ALA A 99 20.56 -15.43 9.12
N ILE A 100 21.07 -16.48 9.76
CA ILE A 100 20.25 -17.47 10.43
C ILE A 100 20.60 -17.49 11.92
N LYS A 101 19.56 -17.63 12.73
CA LYS A 101 19.65 -17.86 14.18
C LYS A 101 18.94 -19.16 14.51
N TYR A 102 19.56 -19.96 15.37
CA TYR A 102 18.95 -21.17 15.92
C TYR A 102 18.90 -21.11 17.45
N ASP A 103 17.71 -21.04 18.00
CA ASP A 103 17.45 -21.03 19.42
C ASP A 103 16.54 -22.21 19.78
N LYS A 104 17.16 -23.26 20.33
CA LYS A 104 16.48 -24.53 20.67
C LYS A 104 15.34 -24.37 21.69
N GLU A 105 15.39 -23.30 22.50
CA GLU A 105 14.38 -23.07 23.54
C GLU A 105 13.14 -22.37 22.99
N LYS A 106 13.27 -21.67 21.86
CA LYS A 106 12.18 -20.85 21.29
C LYS A 106 11.60 -21.39 20.00
N TYR A 107 12.38 -22.11 19.21
CA TYR A 107 12.01 -22.50 17.86
C TYR A 107 12.37 -23.94 17.57
N ASP A 108 11.47 -24.67 16.92
CA ASP A 108 11.71 -26.04 16.47
C ASP A 108 12.71 -26.11 15.31
N ALA A 109 12.88 -25.00 14.58
CA ALA A 109 13.79 -24.90 13.44
C ALA A 109 14.51 -23.55 13.42
N PRO A 110 15.68 -23.45 12.75
CA PRO A 110 16.38 -22.17 12.56
C PRO A 110 15.51 -21.13 11.89
N VAL A 111 15.71 -19.85 12.25
CA VAL A 111 14.94 -18.69 11.79
C VAL A 111 15.84 -17.77 10.97
N VAL A 112 15.32 -17.23 9.87
CA VAL A 112 15.98 -16.19 9.09
C VAL A 112 15.75 -14.85 9.76
N ILE A 113 16.78 -14.27 10.34
CA ILE A 113 16.69 -12.96 11.04
C ILE A 113 17.06 -11.78 10.16
N ALA A 114 17.88 -12.01 9.12
CA ALA A 114 18.20 -10.98 8.14
C ALA A 114 18.45 -11.57 6.76
N LYS A 115 18.02 -10.87 5.72
CA LYS A 115 18.36 -11.21 4.33
C LYS A 115 18.55 -9.94 3.50
N GLY A 116 19.51 -9.98 2.57
CA GLY A 116 19.78 -8.85 1.70
C GLY A 116 20.40 -9.25 0.38
N ALA A 117 20.21 -8.38 -0.62
CA ALA A 117 20.85 -8.49 -1.92
C ALA A 117 21.79 -7.32 -2.15
N ASP A 118 22.83 -7.55 -2.96
CA ASP A 118 23.82 -6.57 -3.43
C ASP A 118 24.37 -5.67 -2.31
N TYR A 119 24.02 -4.39 -2.30
CA TYR A 119 24.47 -3.43 -1.29
C TYR A 119 24.08 -3.84 0.15
N LEU A 120 22.86 -4.35 0.32
CA LEU A 120 22.39 -4.80 1.64
C LEU A 120 23.09 -6.09 2.08
N ALA A 121 23.37 -6.99 1.13
CA ALA A 121 24.17 -8.20 1.41
C ALA A 121 25.58 -7.83 1.89
N GLN A 122 26.20 -6.81 1.27
CA GLN A 122 27.51 -6.33 1.71
C GLN A 122 27.45 -5.77 3.15
N LYS A 123 26.44 -4.94 3.46
CA LYS A 123 26.26 -4.45 4.84
C LYS A 123 26.06 -5.57 5.85
N ILE A 124 25.28 -6.59 5.52
CA ILE A 124 25.09 -7.76 6.39
C ILE A 124 26.42 -8.46 6.65
N LYS A 125 27.25 -8.65 5.62
CA LYS A 125 28.59 -9.25 5.77
C LYS A 125 29.51 -8.40 6.63
N ASP A 126 29.48 -7.09 6.48
CA ASP A 126 30.33 -6.19 7.25
C ASP A 126 29.95 -6.22 8.74
N VAL A 127 28.66 -6.12 9.08
CA VAL A 127 28.19 -6.28 10.46
C VAL A 127 28.46 -7.68 11.01
N ALA A 128 28.37 -8.73 10.19
CA ALA A 128 28.71 -10.09 10.61
C ALA A 128 30.20 -10.19 11.02
N ARG A 129 31.10 -9.59 10.24
CA ARG A 129 32.55 -9.53 10.57
C ARG A 129 32.82 -8.74 11.84
N GLU A 130 32.13 -7.60 12.03
CA GLU A 130 32.27 -6.76 13.24
C GLU A 130 31.81 -7.48 14.53
N ASN A 131 30.92 -8.48 14.41
CA ASN A 131 30.38 -9.22 15.54
C ASN A 131 30.85 -10.68 15.61
N ASP A 132 31.94 -11.03 14.92
CA ASP A 132 32.54 -12.38 14.92
C ASP A 132 31.54 -13.49 14.53
N ILE A 133 30.62 -13.15 13.61
CA ILE A 133 29.68 -14.12 13.06
C ILE A 133 30.30 -14.77 11.84
N GLU A 134 30.29 -16.10 11.83
CA GLU A 134 30.87 -16.88 10.73
C GLU A 134 30.11 -16.66 9.43
N ILE A 135 30.85 -16.46 8.33
CA ILE A 135 30.28 -16.28 6.99
C ILE A 135 30.64 -17.48 6.15
N VAL A 136 29.62 -18.24 5.78
CA VAL A 136 29.77 -19.47 5.00
C VAL A 136 29.29 -19.24 3.57
N GLU A 137 30.13 -19.57 2.59
CA GLU A 137 29.73 -19.52 1.19
C GLU A 137 28.98 -20.80 0.80
N ASN A 138 27.70 -20.65 0.49
CA ASN A 138 26.86 -21.71 -0.10
C ASN A 138 25.85 -21.08 -1.06
N LYS A 139 26.24 -21.00 -2.33
CA LYS A 139 25.43 -20.30 -3.37
C LYS A 139 24.02 -20.87 -3.56
N PRO A 140 23.81 -22.21 -3.68
CA PRO A 140 22.46 -22.75 -3.83
C PRO A 140 21.61 -22.51 -2.59
N LEU A 141 22.14 -22.74 -1.39
CA LEU A 141 21.41 -22.54 -0.13
C LEU A 141 21.03 -21.07 0.08
N ALA A 142 21.96 -20.14 -0.15
CA ALA A 142 21.70 -18.70 -0.03
C ALA A 142 20.55 -18.24 -0.95
N ARG A 143 20.50 -18.77 -2.18
CA ARG A 143 19.41 -18.44 -3.12
C ARG A 143 18.07 -19.01 -2.66
N MET A 144 18.03 -20.27 -2.22
CA MET A 144 16.79 -20.89 -1.75
C MET A 144 16.24 -20.19 -0.52
N LEU A 145 17.08 -19.88 0.47
CA LEU A 145 16.69 -19.15 1.67
C LEU A 145 16.18 -17.74 1.34
N TYR A 146 16.89 -17.02 0.47
CA TYR A 146 16.53 -15.66 0.11
C TYR A 146 15.16 -15.57 -0.56
N HIS A 147 14.83 -16.46 -1.46
CA HIS A 147 13.58 -16.44 -2.23
C HIS A 147 12.39 -17.08 -1.51
N ASN A 148 12.64 -18.12 -0.70
CA ASN A 148 11.56 -18.93 -0.14
C ASN A 148 11.23 -18.63 1.32
N VAL A 149 12.11 -17.94 2.05
CA VAL A 149 11.91 -17.69 3.49
C VAL A 149 11.91 -16.20 3.77
N ASP A 150 10.87 -15.72 4.43
CA ASP A 150 10.80 -14.32 4.87
C ASP A 150 11.49 -14.12 6.22
N ILE A 151 11.89 -12.86 6.48
CA ILE A 151 12.53 -12.47 7.73
C ILE A 151 11.57 -12.73 8.89
N GLY A 152 12.08 -13.36 9.95
CA GLY A 152 11.31 -13.78 11.11
C GLY A 152 10.66 -15.15 11.00
N ASN A 153 10.73 -15.82 9.85
CA ASN A 153 10.16 -17.13 9.64
C ASN A 153 11.19 -18.24 9.81
N GLN A 154 10.70 -19.41 10.23
CA GLN A 154 11.49 -20.63 10.27
C GLN A 154 11.79 -21.12 8.86
N ILE A 155 12.93 -21.78 8.69
CA ILE A 155 13.29 -22.41 7.42
C ILE A 155 12.33 -23.58 7.14
N PRO A 156 12.01 -23.85 5.86
CA PRO A 156 11.16 -24.99 5.50
C PRO A 156 11.91 -26.32 5.62
N PRO A 157 11.18 -27.43 5.82
CA PRO A 157 11.78 -28.75 6.05
C PRO A 157 12.77 -29.21 4.96
N GLU A 158 12.53 -28.79 3.72
CA GLU A 158 13.38 -29.11 2.58
C GLU A 158 14.81 -28.58 2.72
N LEU A 159 14.99 -27.54 3.53
CA LEU A 159 16.29 -26.89 3.75
C LEU A 159 16.98 -27.32 5.05
N TYR A 160 16.31 -28.12 5.90
CA TYR A 160 16.85 -28.52 7.21
C TYR A 160 18.21 -29.16 7.13
N GLN A 161 18.39 -30.14 6.25
CA GLN A 161 19.65 -30.87 6.13
C GLN A 161 20.80 -29.93 5.77
N MET A 162 20.63 -29.11 4.74
CA MET A 162 21.69 -28.19 4.29
C MET A 162 22.03 -27.13 5.35
N VAL A 163 21.03 -26.62 6.07
CA VAL A 163 21.27 -25.63 7.14
C VAL A 163 21.91 -26.30 8.35
N ALA A 164 21.49 -27.52 8.69
CA ALA A 164 22.10 -28.28 9.79
C ALA A 164 23.59 -28.58 9.54
N GLU A 165 23.97 -28.93 8.32
CA GLU A 165 25.38 -29.13 7.94
C GLU A 165 26.21 -27.86 8.13
N VAL A 166 25.66 -26.71 7.71
CA VAL A 166 26.31 -25.40 7.89
C VAL A 166 26.43 -25.03 9.39
N LEU A 167 25.36 -25.22 10.16
CA LEU A 167 25.39 -24.94 11.61
C LEU A 167 26.35 -25.87 12.35
N ALA A 168 26.38 -27.16 12.02
CA ALA A 168 27.32 -28.10 12.61
C ALA A 168 28.78 -27.72 12.33
N TYR A 169 29.07 -27.29 11.11
CA TYR A 169 30.38 -26.76 10.74
C TYR A 169 30.78 -25.58 11.60
N VAL A 170 29.88 -24.60 11.72
CA VAL A 170 30.13 -23.35 12.51
C VAL A 170 30.27 -23.64 14.00
N TYR A 171 29.43 -24.51 14.56
CA TYR A 171 29.52 -24.87 15.99
C TYR A 171 30.79 -25.70 16.29
N GLY A 172 31.20 -26.53 15.33
CA GLY A 172 32.49 -27.23 15.42
C GLY A 172 33.69 -26.27 15.47
N LEU A 173 33.68 -25.21 14.68
CA LEU A 173 34.69 -24.16 14.71
C LEU A 173 34.71 -23.38 16.04
N LYS A 174 33.52 -23.14 16.63
CA LYS A 174 33.38 -22.38 17.91
C LYS A 174 33.55 -23.26 19.17
N GLY A 175 33.83 -24.56 19.03
CA GLY A 175 33.98 -25.48 20.16
C GLY A 175 32.73 -25.64 21.02
N LYS A 176 31.54 -25.45 20.43
CA LYS A 176 30.22 -25.52 21.08
C LYS A 176 29.48 -26.85 20.80
N LEU A 177 30.20 -27.90 20.41
CA LEU A 177 29.68 -29.27 20.30
C LEU A 177 29.73 -30.01 21.62
#